data_6b6203e561d7023846dee92d80e49bd5
#
_entry.id   6b6203e561d7023846dee92d80e49bd5
#
_cell.length_a   1.000
_cell.length_b   1.000
_cell.length_c   1.000
_cell.angle_alpha   90.00
_cell.angle_beta   90.00
_cell.angle_gamma   90.00
#
_symmetry.space_group_name_H-M   'P 1'
#
loop_
_entity.id
_entity.type
_entity.pdbx_description
1 polymer ?
#
loop_
_entity_poly.entity_id
_entity_poly.type
_entity_poly.pdbx_seq_one_letter_code
_entity_poly.pdbx_strand_id
1 'polypeptide(L)'
;MKWTKNLVVYLILAGAVGSCVKQPEYSVIPRIDLLDITFRKGNLQTSTPDTLIFRLKFADGDGDLGVSSADSNTINSYNPWYYIYRSTDFDIKRGPDNTAPIPTGYSFINYYAKRKIPQFDTLPALGCANWELLHDSQGKLKDTIYIRQNFRAYNINVDVYERDNNGVYNKFDPATYFDLTGCAPNLFRATFPDLSKDRNGPLDGVITFRIQSFGLSYLFSTQTLKMDITINDRAFNLSNTVEKKDFTLQQITK
;
A
#
# COMPACT_ATOMS: atom_id res chain seq x y z
N MET A 1 50.87 -42.32 12.21
CA MET A 1 49.40 -42.50 12.39
C MET A 1 48.75 -41.76 13.59
N LYS A 2 49.46 -41.23 14.55
CA LYS A 2 48.91 -40.41 15.67
C LYS A 2 48.74 -38.92 15.31
N TRP A 3 49.52 -38.37 14.42
CA TRP A 3 49.48 -36.95 14.01
C TRP A 3 48.25 -36.58 13.15
N THR A 4 47.82 -37.48 12.30
CA THR A 4 46.64 -37.25 11.44
C THR A 4 45.33 -37.22 12.22
N LYS A 5 45.21 -37.98 13.31
CA LYS A 5 44.03 -37.96 14.18
C LYS A 5 43.87 -36.61 14.92
N ASN A 6 44.98 -36.04 15.39
CA ASN A 6 44.93 -34.77 16.09
C ASN A 6 44.59 -33.59 15.15
N LEU A 7 45.09 -33.63 13.90
CA LEU A 7 44.77 -32.58 12.90
C LEU A 7 43.30 -32.57 12.53
N VAL A 8 42.66 -33.72 12.40
CA VAL A 8 41.23 -33.85 12.11
C VAL A 8 40.37 -33.31 13.29
N VAL A 9 40.77 -33.57 14.53
CA VAL A 9 40.05 -33.05 15.71
C VAL A 9 40.15 -31.52 15.79
N TYR A 10 41.32 -30.94 15.50
CA TYR A 10 41.47 -29.47 15.47
C TYR A 10 40.67 -28.82 14.34
N LEU A 11 40.55 -29.44 13.17
CA LEU A 11 39.70 -28.94 12.07
C LEU A 11 38.20 -28.99 12.40
N ILE A 12 37.75 -30.03 13.10
CA ILE A 12 36.35 -30.14 13.54
C ILE A 12 36.05 -29.13 14.64
N LEU A 13 36.96 -28.90 15.59
CA LEU A 13 36.77 -27.85 16.62
C LEU A 13 36.79 -26.45 16.02
N ALA A 14 37.63 -26.15 15.05
CA ALA A 14 37.68 -24.85 14.37
C ALA A 14 36.40 -24.58 13.56
N GLY A 15 35.77 -25.61 12.98
CA GLY A 15 34.47 -25.48 12.30
C GLY A 15 33.28 -25.23 13.22
N ALA A 16 33.36 -25.66 14.50
CA ALA A 16 32.24 -25.47 15.44
C ALA A 16 32.16 -24.07 16.05
N VAL A 17 33.21 -23.27 15.99
CA VAL A 17 33.27 -21.92 16.58
C VAL A 17 32.67 -20.85 15.61
N GLY A 18 32.51 -21.19 14.34
CA GLY A 18 32.05 -20.24 13.29
C GLY A 18 30.53 -20.12 13.14
N SER A 19 29.71 -20.92 13.86
CA SER A 19 28.27 -21.03 13.54
C SER A 19 27.32 -20.21 14.42
N CYS A 20 27.81 -19.46 15.39
CA CYS A 20 26.95 -18.56 16.19
C CYS A 20 27.01 -17.12 15.65
N VAL A 21 26.53 -16.90 14.43
CA VAL A 21 26.15 -15.55 14.05
C VAL A 21 24.85 -15.22 14.78
N LYS A 22 24.94 -14.39 15.82
CA LYS A 22 23.77 -13.90 16.51
C LYS A 22 22.93 -13.10 15.50
N GLN A 23 21.70 -13.51 15.28
CA GLN A 23 20.79 -12.74 14.43
C GLN A 23 20.61 -11.33 15.03
N PRO A 24 20.54 -10.29 14.20
CA PRO A 24 20.25 -8.95 14.70
C PRO A 24 18.91 -8.95 15.44
N GLU A 25 18.87 -8.30 16.59
CA GLU A 25 17.64 -8.08 17.35
C GLU A 25 17.02 -6.78 16.88
N TYR A 26 16.05 -6.84 15.97
CA TYR A 26 15.25 -5.69 15.57
C TYR A 26 13.93 -5.65 16.34
N SER A 27 13.34 -4.45 16.42
CA SER A 27 11.97 -4.28 16.90
C SER A 27 10.98 -4.95 15.96
N VAL A 28 9.92 -5.55 16.49
CA VAL A 28 8.76 -6.02 15.72
C VAL A 28 7.97 -4.88 15.06
N ILE A 29 8.19 -3.63 15.52
CA ILE A 29 7.67 -2.45 14.82
C ILE A 29 8.69 -2.11 13.73
N PRO A 30 8.28 -2.08 12.44
CA PRO A 30 9.19 -1.80 11.35
C PRO A 30 9.80 -0.41 11.48
N ARG A 31 11.06 -0.29 11.09
CA ARG A 31 11.77 0.99 11.03
C ARG A 31 12.25 1.25 9.62
N ILE A 32 12.15 2.50 9.17
CA ILE A 32 12.63 2.93 7.87
C ILE A 32 13.55 4.14 7.99
N ASP A 33 14.49 4.23 7.03
CA ASP A 33 15.32 5.40 6.77
C ASP A 33 15.22 5.74 5.28
N LEU A 34 15.02 7.02 4.96
CA LEU A 34 14.95 7.48 3.58
C LEU A 34 16.35 7.60 3.00
N LEU A 35 16.65 6.83 1.96
CA LEU A 35 17.92 6.90 1.25
C LEU A 35 17.89 7.91 0.11
N ASP A 36 16.82 7.88 -0.70
CA ASP A 36 16.69 8.75 -1.86
C ASP A 36 15.24 8.85 -2.34
N ILE A 37 14.89 9.99 -2.94
CA ILE A 37 13.70 10.17 -3.77
C ILE A 37 14.17 10.77 -5.08
N THR A 38 13.81 10.12 -6.20
CA THR A 38 14.09 10.63 -7.53
C THR A 38 12.83 10.71 -8.36
N PHE A 39 12.80 11.63 -9.28
CA PHE A 39 11.72 11.82 -10.21
C PHE A 39 12.19 11.54 -11.63
N ARG A 40 11.42 10.82 -12.39
CA ARG A 40 11.58 10.63 -13.84
C ARG A 40 10.35 11.20 -14.54
N LYS A 41 10.56 12.23 -15.32
CA LYS A 41 9.50 12.82 -16.12
C LYS A 41 9.07 11.85 -17.22
N GLY A 42 7.78 11.65 -17.34
CA GLY A 42 7.18 10.85 -18.41
C GLY A 42 7.08 11.59 -19.74
N ASN A 43 6.50 10.92 -20.71
CA ASN A 43 6.21 11.49 -22.02
C ASN A 43 4.83 11.02 -22.48
N LEU A 44 3.90 11.95 -22.59
CA LEU A 44 2.53 11.66 -23.02
C LEU A 44 2.45 11.10 -24.44
N GLN A 45 3.36 11.51 -25.34
CA GLN A 45 3.38 11.05 -26.74
C GLN A 45 3.74 9.55 -26.85
N THR A 46 4.57 9.07 -25.93
CA THR A 46 4.98 7.65 -25.84
C THR A 46 4.21 6.88 -24.79
N SER A 47 3.16 7.47 -24.19
CA SER A 47 2.40 6.89 -23.10
C SER A 47 3.27 6.43 -21.90
N THR A 48 4.37 7.16 -21.66
CA THR A 48 5.26 6.90 -20.52
C THR A 48 4.82 7.76 -19.34
N PRO A 49 4.44 7.18 -18.19
CA PRO A 49 4.03 7.96 -17.03
C PRO A 49 5.20 8.64 -16.33
N ASP A 50 4.92 9.75 -15.68
CA ASP A 50 5.79 10.30 -14.64
C ASP A 50 6.02 9.27 -13.54
N THR A 51 7.22 9.21 -12.99
CA THR A 51 7.56 8.20 -11.98
C THR A 51 8.34 8.83 -10.84
N LEU A 52 7.78 8.75 -9.64
CA LEU A 52 8.49 8.97 -8.38
C LEU A 52 9.09 7.65 -7.92
N ILE A 53 10.38 7.65 -7.61
CA ILE A 53 11.12 6.47 -7.17
C ILE A 53 11.64 6.74 -5.77
N PHE A 54 11.27 5.88 -4.84
CA PHE A 54 11.66 5.95 -3.44
C PHE A 54 12.59 4.79 -3.12
N ARG A 55 13.67 5.08 -2.41
CA ARG A 55 14.56 4.07 -1.86
C ARG A 55 14.58 4.22 -0.35
N LEU A 56 14.10 3.19 0.32
CA LEU A 56 14.02 3.13 1.77
C LEU A 56 14.89 1.97 2.27
N LYS A 57 15.74 2.25 3.25
CA LYS A 57 16.30 1.20 4.09
C LYS A 57 15.25 0.82 5.12
N PHE A 58 15.12 -0.46 5.43
CA PHE A 58 14.20 -0.94 6.45
C PHE A 58 14.86 -1.97 7.37
N ALA A 59 14.29 -2.11 8.55
CA ALA A 59 14.54 -3.19 9.49
C ALA A 59 13.24 -3.59 10.18
N ASP A 60 13.03 -4.89 10.38
CA ASP A 60 11.81 -5.47 10.94
C ASP A 60 12.15 -6.75 11.70
N GLY A 61 11.63 -6.90 12.93
CA GLY A 61 12.10 -7.93 13.85
C GLY A 61 11.43 -9.28 13.68
N ASP A 62 10.16 -9.33 13.31
CA ASP A 62 9.42 -10.58 13.06
C ASP A 62 9.36 -10.97 11.58
N GLY A 63 9.78 -10.05 10.71
CA GLY A 63 9.95 -10.34 9.29
C GLY A 63 8.65 -10.45 8.52
N ASP A 64 7.59 -9.80 8.97
CA ASP A 64 6.28 -9.90 8.35
C ASP A 64 5.97 -8.74 7.37
N LEU A 65 7.01 -8.11 6.82
CA LEU A 65 6.90 -7.04 5.84
C LEU A 65 6.43 -7.52 4.46
N GLY A 66 5.54 -6.73 3.89
CA GLY A 66 4.99 -6.96 2.55
C GLY A 66 3.76 -7.85 2.55
N VAL A 67 3.12 -7.96 1.38
CA VAL A 67 1.92 -8.78 1.19
C VAL A 67 2.10 -9.68 -0.02
N SER A 68 1.63 -10.92 0.07
CA SER A 68 1.60 -11.82 -1.08
C SER A 68 0.38 -11.54 -1.95
N SER A 69 0.46 -11.91 -3.22
CA SER A 69 -0.71 -11.87 -4.11
C SER A 69 -1.84 -12.78 -3.65
N ALA A 70 -1.51 -13.85 -2.90
CA ALA A 70 -2.50 -14.72 -2.29
C ALA A 70 -3.26 -14.03 -1.15
N ASP A 71 -2.60 -13.16 -0.40
CA ASP A 71 -3.23 -12.40 0.70
C ASP A 71 -4.25 -11.39 0.19
N SER A 72 -4.01 -10.79 -0.97
CA SER A 72 -4.94 -9.82 -1.58
C SER A 72 -6.25 -10.45 -2.06
N ASN A 73 -6.26 -11.77 -2.29
CA ASN A 73 -7.43 -12.53 -2.76
C ASN A 73 -8.22 -13.19 -1.63
N THR A 74 -7.77 -13.07 -0.39
CA THR A 74 -8.47 -13.63 0.76
C THR A 74 -9.38 -12.59 1.43
N ILE A 75 -10.33 -13.04 2.23
CA ILE A 75 -11.26 -12.18 3.03
C ILE A 75 -10.51 -11.37 4.10
N ASN A 76 -9.23 -11.24 3.96
CA ASN A 76 -8.41 -10.62 4.97
C ASN A 76 -8.27 -9.11 4.74
N SER A 77 -7.50 -8.50 5.59
CA SER A 77 -7.29 -7.08 5.65
C SER A 77 -6.56 -6.47 4.45
N TYR A 78 -6.05 -7.29 3.53
CA TYR A 78 -5.19 -6.86 2.41
C TYR A 78 -5.93 -6.62 1.10
N ASN A 79 -7.22 -7.00 1.01
CA ASN A 79 -8.01 -6.69 -0.18
C ASN A 79 -8.21 -5.18 -0.31
N PRO A 80 -7.92 -4.56 -1.48
CA PRO A 80 -8.06 -3.11 -1.68
C PRO A 80 -9.48 -2.58 -1.47
N TRP A 81 -10.45 -3.44 -1.62
CA TRP A 81 -11.86 -3.09 -1.47
C TRP A 81 -12.58 -4.04 -0.55
N TYR A 82 -13.58 -3.51 0.18
CA TYR A 82 -14.59 -4.29 0.88
C TYR A 82 -15.91 -4.23 0.12
N TYR A 83 -16.47 -5.38 -0.18
CA TYR A 83 -17.84 -5.50 -0.65
C TYR A 83 -18.75 -5.54 0.56
N ILE A 84 -19.82 -4.76 0.52
CA ILE A 84 -20.70 -4.58 1.67
C ILE A 84 -22.00 -5.33 1.38
N TYR A 85 -22.29 -6.30 2.24
CA TYR A 85 -23.52 -7.08 2.21
C TYR A 85 -24.45 -6.65 3.33
N ARG A 86 -25.74 -6.74 3.12
CA ARG A 86 -26.74 -6.55 4.14
C ARG A 86 -27.67 -7.76 4.26
N SER A 87 -28.17 -8.03 5.47
CA SER A 87 -29.31 -8.93 5.73
C SER A 87 -30.63 -8.21 5.56
N THR A 88 -31.73 -8.94 5.67
CA THR A 88 -33.08 -8.37 5.77
C THR A 88 -33.25 -7.49 7.00
N ASP A 89 -32.52 -7.79 8.09
CA ASP A 89 -32.55 -7.04 9.36
C ASP A 89 -31.49 -5.92 9.41
N PHE A 90 -30.90 -5.59 8.25
CA PHE A 90 -29.86 -4.55 8.09
C PHE A 90 -28.55 -4.83 8.81
N ASP A 91 -28.29 -6.05 9.25
CA ASP A 91 -26.95 -6.42 9.66
C ASP A 91 -26.00 -6.35 8.46
N ILE A 92 -24.82 -5.76 8.68
CA ILE A 92 -23.85 -5.47 7.62
C ILE A 92 -22.61 -6.34 7.80
N LYS A 93 -22.27 -7.08 6.74
CA LYS A 93 -21.00 -7.83 6.65
C LYS A 93 -20.12 -7.28 5.54
N ARG A 94 -18.82 -7.52 5.70
CA ARG A 94 -17.82 -7.20 4.68
C ARG A 94 -17.41 -8.47 3.96
N GLY A 95 -17.23 -8.39 2.65
CA GLY A 95 -16.73 -9.46 1.83
C GLY A 95 -15.53 -9.05 0.99
N PRO A 96 -14.75 -10.03 0.49
CA PRO A 96 -13.48 -9.75 -0.18
C PRO A 96 -13.65 -9.24 -1.61
N ASP A 97 -14.58 -9.78 -2.34
CA ASP A 97 -14.82 -9.47 -3.75
C ASP A 97 -16.25 -9.80 -4.15
N ASN A 98 -16.61 -9.48 -5.40
CA ASN A 98 -17.94 -9.70 -5.96
C ASN A 98 -18.17 -11.13 -6.44
N THR A 99 -17.15 -11.99 -6.46
CA THR A 99 -17.21 -13.39 -6.90
C THR A 99 -17.36 -14.37 -5.74
N ALA A 100 -17.02 -13.92 -4.52
CA ALA A 100 -17.18 -14.74 -3.32
C ALA A 100 -18.66 -15.09 -3.09
N PRO A 101 -18.95 -16.28 -2.56
CA PRO A 101 -20.31 -16.65 -2.20
C PRO A 101 -20.89 -15.65 -1.20
N ILE A 102 -22.00 -15.03 -1.54
CA ILE A 102 -22.72 -14.16 -0.61
C ILE A 102 -23.26 -15.03 0.53
N PRO A 103 -23.04 -14.68 1.80
CA PRO A 103 -23.57 -15.44 2.92
C PRO A 103 -25.10 -15.57 2.82
N THR A 104 -25.64 -16.72 3.21
CA THR A 104 -27.09 -16.97 3.20
C THR A 104 -27.83 -15.88 3.99
N GLY A 105 -28.88 -15.32 3.44
CA GLY A 105 -29.66 -14.24 4.02
C GLY A 105 -29.07 -12.85 3.81
N TYR A 106 -27.99 -12.72 3.05
CA TYR A 106 -27.39 -11.42 2.71
C TYR A 106 -27.48 -11.14 1.21
N SER A 107 -27.45 -9.86 0.88
CA SER A 107 -27.40 -9.37 -0.50
C SER A 107 -26.47 -8.15 -0.59
N PHE A 108 -25.94 -7.86 -1.79
CA PHE A 108 -25.26 -6.60 -2.01
C PHE A 108 -26.15 -5.41 -1.74
N ILE A 109 -25.56 -4.32 -1.25
CA ILE A 109 -26.21 -3.03 -1.25
C ILE A 109 -26.01 -2.44 -2.65
N ASN A 110 -27.07 -2.35 -3.42
CA ASN A 110 -27.04 -1.76 -4.75
C ASN A 110 -27.56 -0.32 -4.76
N TYR A 111 -27.22 0.45 -5.79
CA TYR A 111 -27.61 1.87 -5.89
C TYR A 111 -29.11 2.05 -5.98
N TYR A 112 -29.82 1.12 -6.56
CA TYR A 112 -31.26 1.13 -6.64
C TYR A 112 -31.91 0.96 -5.25
N ALA A 113 -31.37 0.07 -4.42
CA ALA A 113 -31.83 -0.10 -3.04
C ALA A 113 -31.56 1.16 -2.20
N LYS A 114 -30.44 1.84 -2.39
CA LYS A 114 -30.15 3.11 -1.75
C LYS A 114 -31.28 4.14 -1.94
N ARG A 115 -31.79 4.26 -3.15
CA ARG A 115 -32.85 5.23 -3.49
C ARG A 115 -34.23 4.90 -2.91
N LYS A 116 -34.43 3.67 -2.42
CA LYS A 116 -35.73 3.19 -1.94
C LYS A 116 -35.77 2.87 -0.45
N ILE A 117 -34.61 2.78 0.18
CA ILE A 117 -34.48 2.36 1.57
C ILE A 117 -33.88 3.51 2.38
N PRO A 118 -34.66 4.19 3.24
CA PRO A 118 -34.21 5.37 3.98
C PRO A 118 -32.93 5.13 4.80
N GLN A 119 -32.72 3.92 5.32
CA GLN A 119 -31.51 3.54 6.05
C GLN A 119 -30.23 3.72 5.24
N PHE A 120 -30.33 3.81 3.91
CA PHE A 120 -29.19 4.01 3.02
C PHE A 120 -29.03 5.45 2.53
N ASP A 121 -29.82 6.40 3.02
CA ASP A 121 -29.72 7.80 2.62
C ASP A 121 -28.36 8.42 2.99
N THR A 122 -27.71 7.89 4.02
CA THR A 122 -26.36 8.28 4.45
C THR A 122 -25.24 7.73 3.57
N LEU A 123 -25.54 6.78 2.68
CA LEU A 123 -24.52 6.25 1.75
C LEU A 123 -24.15 7.31 0.71
N PRO A 124 -22.89 7.34 0.27
CA PRO A 124 -22.42 8.33 -0.67
C PRO A 124 -23.20 8.31 -1.99
N ALA A 125 -23.17 9.42 -2.69
CA ALA A 125 -23.68 9.50 -4.07
C ALA A 125 -22.95 8.53 -4.98
N LEU A 126 -23.51 8.26 -6.16
CA LEU A 126 -22.87 7.43 -7.15
C LEU A 126 -21.50 8.01 -7.53
N GLY A 127 -20.46 7.22 -7.36
CA GLY A 127 -19.08 7.60 -7.66
C GLY A 127 -18.15 6.39 -7.57
N CYS A 128 -17.05 6.43 -8.31
CA CYS A 128 -16.14 5.31 -8.50
C CYS A 128 -15.42 4.84 -7.22
N ALA A 129 -15.34 5.68 -6.20
CA ALA A 129 -14.70 5.29 -4.93
C ALA A 129 -15.61 4.46 -4.02
N ASN A 130 -16.91 4.43 -4.30
CA ASN A 130 -17.87 3.80 -3.40
C ASN A 130 -18.82 2.84 -4.11
N TRP A 131 -18.80 2.84 -5.44
CA TRP A 131 -19.73 2.05 -6.23
C TRP A 131 -19.01 1.36 -7.39
N GLU A 132 -19.17 0.06 -7.49
CA GLU A 132 -18.65 -0.73 -8.60
C GLU A 132 -19.77 -1.08 -9.57
N LEU A 133 -19.49 -0.89 -10.86
CA LEU A 133 -20.38 -1.29 -11.95
C LEU A 133 -20.15 -2.77 -12.25
N LEU A 134 -21.14 -3.60 -11.98
CA LEU A 134 -21.12 -5.00 -12.36
C LEU A 134 -21.69 -5.18 -13.77
N HIS A 135 -20.93 -5.81 -14.63
CA HIS A 135 -21.33 -6.16 -15.98
C HIS A 135 -21.55 -7.68 -16.09
N ASP A 136 -22.45 -8.07 -16.97
CA ASP A 136 -22.61 -9.47 -17.35
C ASP A 136 -21.52 -9.92 -18.35
N SER A 137 -21.56 -11.18 -18.73
CA SER A 137 -20.61 -11.75 -19.69
C SER A 137 -20.66 -11.13 -21.10
N GLN A 138 -21.69 -10.33 -21.37
CA GLN A 138 -21.88 -9.60 -22.64
C GLN A 138 -21.46 -8.11 -22.52
N GLY A 139 -20.93 -7.70 -21.35
CA GLY A 139 -20.53 -6.33 -21.11
C GLY A 139 -21.69 -5.37 -20.79
N LYS A 140 -22.92 -5.88 -20.62
CA LYS A 140 -24.07 -5.07 -20.25
C LYS A 140 -24.08 -4.83 -18.75
N LEU A 141 -24.38 -3.60 -18.33
CA LEU A 141 -24.52 -3.26 -16.92
C LEU A 141 -25.61 -4.11 -16.25
N LYS A 142 -25.19 -4.93 -15.29
CA LYS A 142 -26.06 -5.80 -14.50
C LYS A 142 -26.54 -5.14 -13.22
N ASP A 143 -25.62 -4.48 -12.51
CA ASP A 143 -25.92 -3.82 -11.23
C ASP A 143 -24.85 -2.80 -10.89
N THR A 144 -25.08 -2.02 -9.86
CA THR A 144 -24.12 -1.09 -9.25
C THR A 144 -24.11 -1.35 -7.76
N ILE A 145 -23.01 -1.88 -7.24
CA ILE A 145 -22.92 -2.33 -5.86
C ILE A 145 -22.04 -1.43 -5.01
N TYR A 146 -22.37 -1.35 -3.73
CA TYR A 146 -21.62 -0.55 -2.78
C TYR A 146 -20.34 -1.24 -2.34
N ILE A 147 -19.23 -0.52 -2.47
CA ILE A 147 -17.91 -0.93 -2.02
C ILE A 147 -17.32 0.14 -1.09
N ARG A 148 -16.37 -0.27 -0.27
CA ARG A 148 -15.57 0.65 0.55
C ARG A 148 -14.10 0.37 0.36
N GLN A 149 -13.33 1.41 0.23
CA GLN A 149 -11.88 1.30 0.15
C GLN A 149 -11.30 0.78 1.46
N ASN A 150 -10.39 -0.18 1.32
CA ASN A 150 -9.63 -0.72 2.43
C ASN A 150 -8.26 -0.05 2.50
N PHE A 151 -8.11 0.92 3.36
CA PHE A 151 -6.82 1.61 3.55
C PHE A 151 -5.73 0.71 4.12
N ARG A 152 -6.08 -0.42 4.73
CA ARG A 152 -5.14 -1.42 5.24
C ARG A 152 -4.51 -2.29 4.15
N ALA A 153 -5.06 -2.26 2.94
CA ALA A 153 -4.51 -3.00 1.80
C ALA A 153 -3.18 -2.41 1.29
N TYR A 154 -2.85 -1.20 1.72
CA TYR A 154 -1.62 -0.53 1.32
C TYR A 154 -0.63 -0.58 2.46
N ASN A 155 0.60 -0.98 2.17
CA ASN A 155 1.65 -1.07 3.15
C ASN A 155 2.77 -0.02 2.98
N ILE A 156 2.64 0.86 1.96
CA ILE A 156 3.41 2.08 1.84
C ILE A 156 2.44 3.25 1.68
N ASN A 157 2.62 4.27 2.50
CA ASN A 157 1.87 5.51 2.42
C ASN A 157 2.84 6.68 2.24
N VAL A 158 2.54 7.54 1.27
CA VAL A 158 3.26 8.80 1.05
C VAL A 158 2.26 9.93 1.15
N ASP A 159 2.42 10.77 2.14
CA ASP A 159 1.67 12.01 2.26
C ASP A 159 2.46 13.13 1.59
N VAL A 160 1.86 13.78 0.61
CA VAL A 160 2.46 14.90 -0.13
C VAL A 160 1.88 16.20 0.37
N TYR A 161 2.74 17.19 0.56
CA TYR A 161 2.36 18.52 0.99
C TYR A 161 2.96 19.56 0.03
N GLU A 162 2.20 20.60 -0.23
CA GLU A 162 2.61 21.77 -0.99
C GLU A 162 2.83 22.96 -0.07
N ARG A 163 3.92 23.67 -0.28
CA ARG A 163 4.24 24.87 0.48
C ARG A 163 3.53 26.07 -0.11
N ASP A 164 2.76 26.77 0.72
CA ASP A 164 2.11 28.02 0.32
C ASP A 164 3.05 29.23 0.38
N ASN A 165 2.53 30.38 -0.02
CA ASN A 165 3.29 31.65 -0.02
C ASN A 165 3.69 32.15 1.37
N ASN A 166 3.05 31.63 2.43
CA ASN A 166 3.37 31.94 3.82
C ASN A 166 4.40 30.96 4.40
N GLY A 167 4.83 29.97 3.60
CA GLY A 167 5.77 28.95 4.03
C GLY A 167 5.13 27.76 4.77
N VAL A 168 3.79 27.68 4.80
CA VAL A 168 3.05 26.60 5.45
C VAL A 168 2.87 25.44 4.48
N TYR A 169 3.08 24.24 4.98
CA TYR A 169 2.86 23.00 4.23
C TYR A 169 1.41 22.50 4.37
N ASN A 170 0.65 22.55 3.30
CA ASN A 170 -0.71 22.08 3.20
C ASN A 170 -0.72 20.68 2.55
N LYS A 171 -1.40 19.73 3.18
CA LYS A 171 -1.50 18.37 2.63
C LYS A 171 -2.25 18.40 1.31
N PHE A 172 -1.65 17.82 0.28
CA PHE A 172 -2.30 17.64 -1.01
C PHE A 172 -3.41 16.59 -0.89
N ASP A 173 -4.62 16.99 -1.26
CA ASP A 173 -5.78 16.10 -1.33
C ASP A 173 -6.26 16.00 -2.78
N PRO A 174 -6.03 14.86 -3.45
CA PRO A 174 -6.49 14.66 -4.82
C PRO A 174 -8.00 14.85 -5.01
N ALA A 175 -8.81 14.51 -4.00
CA ALA A 175 -10.26 14.65 -4.09
C ALA A 175 -10.68 16.12 -4.23
N THR A 176 -10.12 16.96 -3.40
CA THR A 176 -10.35 18.41 -3.44
C THR A 176 -9.77 19.03 -4.70
N TYR A 177 -8.56 18.63 -5.07
CA TYR A 177 -7.86 19.21 -6.22
C TYR A 177 -8.58 18.97 -7.55
N PHE A 178 -9.11 17.76 -7.75
CA PHE A 178 -9.78 17.39 -9.00
C PHE A 178 -11.29 17.58 -8.97
N ASP A 179 -11.85 18.16 -7.90
CA ASP A 179 -13.31 18.26 -7.68
C ASP A 179 -14.02 16.91 -7.88
N LEU A 180 -13.35 15.85 -7.48
CA LEU A 180 -13.84 14.49 -7.62
C LEU A 180 -14.62 14.11 -6.36
N THR A 181 -15.90 14.34 -6.36
CA THR A 181 -16.78 13.87 -5.27
C THR A 181 -16.68 12.34 -5.14
N GLY A 182 -15.82 11.90 -4.22
CA GLY A 182 -15.68 10.50 -3.85
C GLY A 182 -14.82 9.61 -4.73
N CYS A 183 -14.17 10.15 -5.75
CA CYS A 183 -13.34 9.39 -6.72
C CYS A 183 -11.86 9.73 -6.68
N ALA A 184 -11.34 10.17 -5.53
CA ALA A 184 -9.91 10.45 -5.43
C ALA A 184 -9.08 9.18 -5.68
N PRO A 185 -8.23 9.15 -6.71
CA PRO A 185 -7.32 8.04 -6.88
C PRO A 185 -6.35 8.00 -5.69
N ASN A 186 -6.03 6.80 -5.21
CA ASN A 186 -4.95 6.61 -4.22
C ASN A 186 -3.58 6.75 -4.89
N LEU A 187 -3.26 7.97 -5.31
CA LEU A 187 -2.03 8.24 -6.07
C LEU A 187 -0.75 7.93 -5.28
N PHE A 188 -0.81 8.05 -3.95
CA PHE A 188 0.36 8.02 -3.09
C PHE A 188 0.36 6.87 -2.09
N ARG A 189 -0.38 5.82 -2.37
CA ARG A 189 -0.38 4.58 -1.62
C ARG A 189 -0.01 3.43 -2.52
N ALA A 190 0.81 2.52 -2.02
CA ALA A 190 1.27 1.37 -2.78
C ALA A 190 1.38 0.14 -1.88
N THR A 191 1.52 -1.00 -2.54
CA THR A 191 1.76 -2.29 -1.90
C THR A 191 3.08 -2.82 -2.41
N PHE A 192 3.98 -3.20 -1.53
CA PHE A 192 5.17 -3.94 -1.91
C PHE A 192 4.99 -5.43 -1.62
N PRO A 193 5.65 -6.29 -2.40
CA PRO A 193 5.48 -7.74 -2.27
C PRO A 193 6.00 -8.27 -0.94
N ASP A 194 5.57 -9.46 -0.57
CA ASP A 194 6.06 -10.18 0.60
C ASP A 194 7.58 -10.35 0.53
N LEU A 195 8.28 -9.75 1.49
CA LEU A 195 9.73 -9.81 1.61
C LEU A 195 10.20 -10.99 2.48
N SER A 196 9.26 -11.59 3.23
CA SER A 196 9.54 -12.74 4.10
C SER A 196 9.49 -14.08 3.38
N LYS A 197 9.18 -14.09 2.08
CA LYS A 197 9.05 -15.34 1.32
C LYS A 197 10.27 -16.23 1.52
N ASP A 198 10.03 -17.41 2.08
CA ASP A 198 11.04 -18.41 2.39
C ASP A 198 12.01 -18.05 3.55
N ARG A 199 11.70 -17.04 4.36
CA ARG A 199 12.48 -16.65 5.54
C ARG A 199 11.59 -16.50 6.77
N ASN A 200 12.07 -17.02 7.90
CA ASN A 200 11.50 -16.78 9.22
C ASN A 200 12.48 -15.94 10.03
N GLY A 201 12.00 -14.87 10.64
CA GLY A 201 12.78 -14.02 11.53
C GLY A 201 13.14 -12.65 10.96
N PRO A 202 14.03 -11.92 11.60
CA PRO A 202 14.31 -10.53 11.31
C PRO A 202 14.68 -10.27 9.84
N LEU A 203 14.13 -9.19 9.30
CA LEU A 203 14.39 -8.71 7.94
C LEU A 203 15.05 -7.33 7.99
N ASP A 204 16.04 -7.13 7.15
CA ASP A 204 16.58 -5.81 6.84
C ASP A 204 17.01 -5.73 5.39
N GLY A 205 17.04 -4.52 4.85
CA GLY A 205 17.41 -4.35 3.45
C GLY A 205 17.04 -2.98 2.89
N VAL A 206 16.92 -2.93 1.58
CA VAL A 206 16.52 -1.74 0.84
C VAL A 206 15.32 -2.07 -0.06
N ILE A 207 14.24 -1.33 0.13
CA ILE A 207 13.08 -1.35 -0.74
C ILE A 207 13.22 -0.22 -1.77
N THR A 208 12.97 -0.55 -3.04
CA THR A 208 12.76 0.45 -4.09
C THR A 208 11.35 0.32 -4.61
N PHE A 209 10.53 1.33 -4.38
CA PHE A 209 9.17 1.35 -4.92
C PHE A 209 8.94 2.56 -5.82
N ARG A 210 7.91 2.46 -6.67
CA ARG A 210 7.62 3.46 -7.69
C ARG A 210 6.15 3.84 -7.64
N ILE A 211 5.90 5.14 -7.67
CA ILE A 211 4.57 5.71 -7.91
C ILE A 211 4.57 6.25 -9.33
N GLN A 212 3.66 5.72 -10.15
CA GLN A 212 3.51 6.12 -11.54
C GLN A 212 2.17 6.82 -11.73
N SER A 213 2.19 7.97 -12.38
CA SER A 213 0.98 8.72 -12.72
C SER A 213 1.23 9.60 -13.92
N PHE A 214 0.22 9.72 -14.79
CA PHE A 214 0.24 10.73 -15.85
C PHE A 214 -0.19 12.07 -15.27
N GLY A 215 0.74 12.95 -14.97
CA GLY A 215 0.43 14.30 -14.53
C GLY A 215 1.10 14.76 -13.25
N LEU A 216 1.99 13.98 -12.61
CA LEU A 216 2.76 14.45 -11.46
C LEU A 216 3.56 15.72 -11.80
N SER A 217 4.18 15.75 -12.98
CA SER A 217 4.92 16.90 -13.47
C SER A 217 4.03 18.12 -13.72
N TYR A 218 2.77 17.92 -14.04
CA TYR A 218 1.80 19.00 -14.18
C TYR A 218 1.32 19.52 -12.82
N LEU A 219 0.94 18.60 -11.93
CA LEU A 219 0.42 18.92 -10.60
C LEU A 219 1.44 19.69 -9.77
N PHE A 220 2.68 19.27 -9.79
CA PHE A 220 3.73 19.78 -8.89
C PHE A 220 4.85 20.51 -9.63
N SER A 221 4.59 21.05 -10.81
CA SER A 221 5.62 21.66 -11.69
C SER A 221 6.43 22.77 -11.03
N THR A 222 5.78 23.60 -10.21
CA THR A 222 6.39 24.80 -9.59
C THR A 222 6.36 24.74 -8.08
N GLN A 223 5.79 23.69 -7.52
CA GLN A 223 5.54 23.60 -6.08
C GLN A 223 6.81 23.21 -5.31
N THR A 224 7.02 23.85 -4.17
CA THR A 224 7.95 23.35 -3.15
C THR A 224 7.22 22.31 -2.33
N LEU A 225 7.79 21.11 -2.27
CA LEU A 225 7.14 19.93 -1.70
C LEU A 225 7.76 19.52 -0.37
N LYS A 226 6.92 18.84 0.41
CA LYS A 226 7.31 17.98 1.52
C LYS A 226 6.63 16.61 1.30
N MET A 227 7.33 15.53 1.59
CA MET A 227 6.78 14.18 1.58
C MET A 227 7.09 13.47 2.88
N ASP A 228 6.06 12.93 3.50
CA ASP A 228 6.13 12.07 4.69
C ASP A 228 5.84 10.63 4.24
N ILE A 229 6.72 9.70 4.57
CA ILE A 229 6.62 8.31 4.13
C ILE A 229 6.55 7.42 5.37
N THR A 230 5.60 6.49 5.35
CA THR A 230 5.46 5.43 6.35
C THR A 230 5.22 4.09 5.67
N ILE A 231 5.60 3.01 6.34
CA ILE A 231 5.20 1.66 5.96
C ILE A 231 4.47 0.99 7.12
N ASN A 232 3.70 -0.05 6.82
CA ASN A 232 3.14 -0.93 7.83
C ASN A 232 3.40 -2.39 7.46
N ASP A 233 3.55 -3.22 8.48
CA ASP A 233 3.69 -4.66 8.37
C ASP A 233 2.32 -5.37 8.26
N ARG A 234 2.32 -6.71 8.24
CA ARG A 234 1.10 -7.53 8.21
C ARG A 234 0.33 -7.50 9.53
N ALA A 235 1.02 -7.28 10.64
CA ALA A 235 0.39 -7.09 11.95
C ALA A 235 -0.19 -5.67 12.13
N PHE A 236 -0.03 -4.78 11.11
CA PHE A 236 -0.45 -3.38 11.10
C PHE A 236 0.33 -2.49 12.08
N ASN A 237 1.54 -2.89 12.47
CA ASN A 237 2.43 -1.98 13.16
C ASN A 237 2.92 -0.91 12.17
N LEU A 238 2.78 0.35 12.55
CA LEU A 238 3.21 1.48 11.73
C LEU A 238 4.66 1.82 12.04
N SER A 239 5.49 1.99 11.01
CA SER A 239 6.87 2.44 11.14
C SER A 239 6.98 3.88 11.67
N ASN A 240 8.20 4.30 11.95
CA ASN A 240 8.52 5.73 12.03
C ASN A 240 8.21 6.41 10.70
N THR A 241 7.92 7.71 10.76
CA THR A 241 7.81 8.57 9.58
C THR A 241 9.19 9.06 9.15
N VAL A 242 9.50 8.96 7.86
CA VAL A 242 10.66 9.64 7.25
C VAL A 242 10.19 10.76 6.35
N GLU A 243 10.88 11.88 6.44
CA GLU A 243 10.50 13.14 5.78
C GLU A 243 11.56 13.56 4.77
N LYS A 244 11.10 14.08 3.62
CA LYS A 244 11.89 14.94 2.74
C LYS A 244 11.10 16.22 2.49
N LYS A 245 11.70 17.37 2.72
CA LYS A 245 11.07 18.69 2.57
C LYS A 245 11.94 19.68 1.82
N ASP A 246 11.34 20.82 1.49
CA ASP A 246 11.99 21.94 0.82
C ASP A 246 12.63 21.56 -0.52
N PHE A 247 11.92 20.77 -1.35
CA PHE A 247 12.40 20.36 -2.67
C PHE A 247 11.32 20.54 -3.75
N THR A 248 11.76 20.64 -5.00
CA THR A 248 10.90 20.62 -6.19
C THR A 248 11.11 19.32 -6.98
N LEU A 249 10.16 18.94 -7.83
CA LEU A 249 10.35 17.79 -8.73
C LEU A 249 11.59 17.95 -9.62
N GLN A 250 11.86 19.18 -10.07
CA GLN A 250 13.04 19.46 -10.91
C GLN A 250 14.35 19.13 -10.20
N GLN A 251 14.47 19.44 -8.90
CA GLN A 251 15.69 19.20 -8.12
C GLN A 251 15.98 17.70 -7.93
N ILE A 252 14.97 16.85 -8.00
CA ILE A 252 15.11 15.41 -7.83
C ILE A 252 14.97 14.63 -9.15
N THR A 253 14.91 15.34 -10.30
CA THR A 253 14.83 14.73 -11.63
C THR A 253 16.15 14.09 -12.03
N LYS A 254 16.09 12.86 -12.52
CA LYS A 254 17.22 12.08 -13.08
C LYS A 254 16.88 11.55 -14.45
#